data_08d6a2a70c050ec18332ebbeef967945
#
_entry.id   08d6a2a70c050ec18332ebbeef967945
#
_cell.length_a   1.000
_cell.length_b   1.000
_cell.length_c   1.000
_cell.angle_alpha   90.00
_cell.angle_beta   90.00
_cell.angle_gamma   90.00
#
_symmetry.space_group_name_H-M   'P 1'
#
loop_
_entity.id
_entity.type
_entity.pdbx_description
1 polymer ?
#
loop_
_entity_poly.entity_id
_entity_poly.type
_entity_poly.pdbx_seq_one_letter_code
_entity_poly.pdbx_strand_id
1 'polypeptide(L)'
;IKYYYFMDSNDLSIVIVTFKSEEKIITCLKSIPTNIRVVVVENSDNHNFKKKLEDKFSNVECFLSGSNIGYAAANNLGLSKLKTKFALVLNPDTELDINAVNYFYSFVSQRKDFWLLGPANDQQKDFSSYRSDIIEVKNLKGFAIFLNLEKFENTYFDENYFLYFEEIDLCR
;
A
#
# COMPACT_ATOMS: atom_id res chain seq x y z
N ILE A 1 7.62 -17.86 25.66
CA ILE A 1 7.70 -16.38 25.85
C ILE A 1 7.43 -15.79 24.49
N LYS A 2 6.23 -15.16 24.29
CA LYS A 2 5.91 -14.45 23.05
C LYS A 2 6.48 -13.04 23.18
N TYR A 3 7.46 -12.71 22.35
CA TYR A 3 7.96 -11.33 22.23
C TYR A 3 7.03 -10.57 21.28
N TYR A 4 6.31 -9.59 21.78
CA TYR A 4 5.61 -8.60 20.99
C TYR A 4 6.58 -7.45 20.73
N TYR A 5 7.06 -7.32 19.50
CA TYR A 5 7.83 -6.16 19.08
C TYR A 5 6.82 -5.07 18.68
N PHE A 6 6.77 -3.99 19.45
CA PHE A 6 6.08 -2.77 19.00
C PHE A 6 6.99 -2.11 17.96
N MET A 7 6.72 -2.31 16.68
CA MET A 7 7.27 -1.38 15.69
C MET A 7 6.60 -0.04 15.90
N ASP A 8 7.39 1.02 15.85
CA ASP A 8 6.88 2.37 15.89
C ASP A 8 5.92 2.52 14.71
N SER A 9 4.70 2.99 14.97
CA SER A 9 3.71 3.29 13.92
C SER A 9 4.25 4.28 12.86
N ASN A 10 5.35 4.94 13.18
CA ASN A 10 6.10 5.83 12.29
C ASN A 10 6.90 5.11 11.19
N ASP A 11 7.04 3.78 11.20
CA ASP A 11 7.81 3.06 10.19
C ASP A 11 7.00 2.64 8.96
N LEU A 12 5.66 2.67 9.04
CA LEU A 12 4.75 2.32 7.95
C LEU A 12 3.78 3.44 7.62
N SER A 13 3.62 3.74 6.35
CA SER A 13 2.51 4.55 5.82
C SER A 13 1.77 3.78 4.72
N ILE A 14 0.52 4.14 4.48
CA ILE A 14 -0.30 3.55 3.42
C ILE A 14 -0.52 4.59 2.32
N VAL A 15 -0.40 4.18 1.05
CA VAL A 15 -0.74 4.97 -0.12
C VAL A 15 -1.95 4.35 -0.80
N ILE A 16 -2.96 5.17 -1.06
CA ILE A 16 -4.19 4.76 -1.76
C ILE A 16 -4.44 5.75 -2.90
N VAL A 17 -4.47 5.24 -4.13
CA VAL A 17 -4.92 6.02 -5.28
C VAL A 17 -6.42 5.81 -5.48
N THR A 18 -7.16 6.91 -5.61
CA THR A 18 -8.60 6.88 -5.87
C THR A 18 -8.95 7.71 -7.09
N PHE A 19 -9.84 7.20 -7.93
CA PHE A 19 -10.42 7.89 -9.06
C PHE A 19 -11.87 7.46 -9.23
N LYS A 20 -12.83 8.36 -8.99
CA LYS A 20 -14.27 8.06 -9.04
C LYS A 20 -14.67 6.84 -8.18
N SER A 21 -14.02 6.65 -7.03
CA SER A 21 -14.22 5.49 -6.13
C SER A 21 -14.62 5.94 -4.71
N GLU A 22 -15.36 7.03 -4.61
CA GLU A 22 -15.66 7.74 -3.36
C GLU A 22 -16.35 6.88 -2.28
N GLU A 23 -17.20 5.94 -2.71
CA GLU A 23 -17.90 5.05 -1.76
C GLU A 23 -16.97 3.92 -1.27
N LYS A 24 -16.19 3.33 -2.17
CA LYS A 24 -15.32 2.19 -1.88
C LYS A 24 -14.20 2.57 -0.90
N ILE A 25 -13.53 3.69 -1.14
CA ILE A 25 -12.42 4.13 -0.30
C ILE A 25 -12.83 4.38 1.16
N ILE A 26 -14.07 4.77 1.43
CA ILE A 26 -14.55 4.97 2.80
C ILE A 26 -14.53 3.66 3.60
N THR A 27 -14.89 2.54 3.00
CA THR A 27 -14.83 1.22 3.64
C THR A 27 -13.38 0.79 3.85
N CYS A 28 -12.53 0.98 2.84
CA CYS A 28 -11.10 0.76 2.94
C CYS A 28 -10.48 1.54 4.11
N LEU A 29 -10.68 2.86 4.17
CA LEU A 29 -10.13 3.72 5.23
C LEU A 29 -10.62 3.35 6.64
N LYS A 30 -11.85 2.88 6.78
CA LYS A 30 -12.38 2.39 8.07
C LYS A 30 -11.70 1.12 8.57
N SER A 31 -11.13 0.32 7.68
CA SER A 31 -10.41 -0.91 8.03
C SER A 31 -8.97 -0.65 8.49
N ILE A 32 -8.45 0.56 8.25
CA ILE A 32 -7.07 0.93 8.58
C ILE A 32 -7.00 1.47 10.02
N PRO A 33 -6.07 0.98 10.85
CA PRO A 33 -5.83 1.53 12.18
C PRO A 33 -5.49 3.03 12.14
N THR A 34 -6.09 3.80 13.04
CA THR A 34 -5.95 5.27 13.07
C THR A 34 -4.54 5.78 13.43
N ASN A 35 -3.70 4.92 13.97
CA ASN A 35 -2.29 5.21 14.26
C ASN A 35 -1.36 5.04 13.03
N ILE A 36 -1.87 4.55 11.89
CA ILE A 36 -1.12 4.44 10.64
C ILE A 36 -1.46 5.64 9.76
N ARG A 37 -0.43 6.38 9.33
CA ARG A 37 -0.60 7.48 8.37
C ARG A 37 -1.04 6.96 7.02
N VAL A 38 -2.05 7.59 6.43
CA VAL A 38 -2.56 7.27 5.10
C VAL A 38 -2.42 8.49 4.19
N VAL A 39 -1.74 8.31 3.08
CA VAL A 39 -1.68 9.27 1.98
C VAL A 39 -2.67 8.80 0.91
N VAL A 40 -3.69 9.61 0.66
CA VAL A 40 -4.63 9.39 -0.43
C VAL A 40 -4.25 10.29 -1.59
N VAL A 41 -4.11 9.73 -2.78
CA VAL A 41 -4.03 10.52 -4.02
C VAL A 41 -5.38 10.43 -4.71
N GLU A 42 -6.13 11.52 -4.64
CA GLU A 42 -7.33 11.70 -5.46
C GLU A 42 -6.89 12.08 -6.87
N ASN A 43 -7.03 11.10 -7.78
CA ASN A 43 -6.47 11.20 -9.13
C ASN A 43 -7.35 12.07 -10.06
N SER A 44 -7.73 13.23 -9.56
CA SER A 44 -8.50 14.29 -10.23
C SER A 44 -8.32 15.62 -9.50
N ASP A 45 -9.22 16.58 -9.73
CA ASP A 45 -9.26 17.90 -9.08
C ASP A 45 -10.48 18.04 -8.14
N ASN A 46 -10.85 16.98 -7.43
CA ASN A 46 -12.02 16.96 -6.55
C ASN A 46 -11.71 17.49 -5.14
N HIS A 47 -11.61 18.81 -5.01
CA HIS A 47 -11.37 19.51 -3.74
C HIS A 47 -12.43 19.19 -2.66
N ASN A 48 -13.68 19.01 -3.05
CA ASN A 48 -14.75 18.68 -2.11
C ASN A 48 -14.56 17.29 -1.50
N PHE A 49 -14.13 16.33 -2.30
CA PHE A 49 -13.87 14.99 -1.82
C PHE A 49 -12.61 14.93 -0.95
N LYS A 50 -11.54 15.62 -1.34
CA LYS A 50 -10.36 15.82 -0.48
C LYS A 50 -10.76 16.31 0.91
N LYS A 51 -11.50 17.42 0.98
CA LYS A 51 -11.95 17.99 2.25
C LYS A 51 -12.77 16.98 3.07
N LYS A 52 -13.72 16.27 2.43
CA LYS A 52 -14.56 15.25 3.08
C LYS A 52 -13.74 14.12 3.70
N LEU A 53 -12.65 13.68 3.05
CA LEU A 53 -11.77 12.64 3.57
C LEU A 53 -11.00 13.13 4.80
N GLU A 54 -10.35 14.30 4.69
CA GLU A 54 -9.53 14.85 5.77
C GLU A 54 -10.35 15.27 6.99
N ASP A 55 -11.58 15.78 6.80
CA ASP A 55 -12.51 16.07 7.88
C ASP A 55 -12.98 14.80 8.63
N LYS A 56 -13.04 13.67 7.92
CA LYS A 56 -13.58 12.41 8.47
C LYS A 56 -12.54 11.51 9.10
N PHE A 57 -11.30 11.52 8.59
CA PHE A 57 -10.24 10.62 9.00
C PHE A 57 -8.99 11.40 9.39
N SER A 58 -8.69 11.45 10.69
CA SER A 58 -7.60 12.25 11.25
C SER A 58 -6.20 11.77 10.84
N ASN A 59 -6.07 10.53 10.38
CA ASN A 59 -4.82 9.92 9.92
C ASN A 59 -4.66 9.98 8.39
N VAL A 60 -5.59 10.63 7.67
CA VAL A 60 -5.57 10.76 6.21
C VAL A 60 -5.09 12.14 5.81
N GLU A 61 -4.16 12.18 4.87
CA GLU A 61 -3.72 13.35 4.14
C GLU A 61 -3.98 13.11 2.65
N CYS A 62 -4.78 13.98 2.02
CA CYS A 62 -5.22 13.78 0.63
C CYS A 62 -4.54 14.79 -0.31
N PHE A 63 -3.95 14.29 -1.39
CA PHE A 63 -3.34 15.07 -2.45
C PHE A 63 -4.16 14.95 -3.74
N LEU A 64 -4.33 16.07 -4.43
CA LEU A 64 -4.97 16.10 -5.75
C LEU A 64 -3.89 16.01 -6.82
N SER A 65 -4.09 15.17 -7.84
CA SER A 65 -3.21 15.12 -9.02
C SER A 65 -3.55 16.20 -10.06
N GLY A 66 -4.70 16.88 -9.92
CA GLY A 66 -5.22 17.87 -10.85
C GLY A 66 -5.92 17.28 -12.07
N SER A 67 -5.59 16.06 -12.44
CA SER A 67 -6.21 15.30 -13.54
C SER A 67 -5.92 13.81 -13.37
N ASN A 68 -6.57 12.95 -14.13
CA ASN A 68 -6.21 11.53 -14.13
C ASN A 68 -4.85 11.29 -14.81
N ILE A 69 -3.80 11.13 -14.00
CA ILE A 69 -2.42 10.90 -14.46
C ILE A 69 -2.04 9.41 -14.56
N GLY A 70 -3.00 8.51 -14.38
CA GLY A 70 -2.78 7.07 -14.36
C GLY A 70 -2.43 6.54 -12.95
N TYR A 71 -2.42 5.21 -12.81
CA TYR A 71 -2.23 4.55 -11.52
C TYR A 71 -0.77 4.60 -11.06
N ALA A 72 0.19 4.32 -11.96
CA ALA A 72 1.61 4.35 -11.67
C ALA A 72 2.09 5.72 -11.17
N ALA A 73 1.83 6.78 -11.96
CA ALA A 73 2.22 8.15 -11.62
C ALA A 73 1.53 8.64 -10.34
N ALA A 74 0.26 8.29 -10.12
CA ALA A 74 -0.46 8.66 -8.90
C ALA A 74 0.10 7.93 -7.66
N ASN A 75 0.50 6.66 -7.76
CA ASN A 75 1.19 5.97 -6.67
C ASN A 75 2.57 6.60 -6.39
N ASN A 76 3.34 6.94 -7.41
CA ASN A 76 4.63 7.64 -7.24
C ASN A 76 4.44 8.99 -6.53
N LEU A 77 3.40 9.74 -6.91
CA LEU A 77 3.04 10.99 -6.22
C LEU A 77 2.78 10.73 -4.74
N GLY A 78 1.99 9.71 -4.40
CA GLY A 78 1.71 9.34 -3.01
C GLY A 78 2.96 8.89 -2.26
N LEU A 79 3.76 8.01 -2.85
CA LEU A 79 5.01 7.49 -2.27
C LEU A 79 6.02 8.61 -2.01
N SER A 80 6.10 9.63 -2.88
CA SER A 80 6.99 10.79 -2.70
C SER A 80 6.67 11.64 -1.46
N LYS A 81 5.47 11.50 -0.87
CA LYS A 81 5.05 12.19 0.35
C LYS A 81 5.42 11.46 1.63
N LEU A 82 5.98 10.27 1.51
CA LEU A 82 6.33 9.44 2.66
C LEU A 82 7.73 9.74 3.18
N LYS A 83 7.90 9.51 4.49
CA LYS A 83 9.19 9.55 5.19
C LYS A 83 9.43 8.27 5.99
N THR A 84 8.51 7.33 5.89
CA THR A 84 8.56 6.03 6.56
C THR A 84 9.49 5.08 5.82
N LYS A 85 9.98 4.06 6.49
CA LYS A 85 10.84 3.03 5.87
C LYS A 85 10.05 2.10 4.96
N PHE A 86 8.79 1.89 5.30
CA PHE A 86 7.90 0.98 4.59
C PHE A 86 6.66 1.71 4.10
N ALA A 87 6.16 1.27 2.96
CA ALA A 87 4.88 1.68 2.43
C ALA A 87 4.00 0.47 2.10
N LEU A 88 2.70 0.60 2.30
CA LEU A 88 1.70 -0.28 1.73
C LEU A 88 0.93 0.49 0.65
N VAL A 89 1.10 0.12 -0.60
CA VAL A 89 0.21 0.54 -1.69
C VAL A 89 -1.02 -0.35 -1.65
N LEU A 90 -2.20 0.26 -1.50
CA LEU A 90 -3.47 -0.44 -1.28
C LEU A 90 -4.54 0.09 -2.23
N ASN A 91 -5.29 -0.80 -2.86
CA ASN A 91 -6.41 -0.39 -3.70
C ASN A 91 -7.57 0.17 -2.85
N PRO A 92 -8.33 1.15 -3.37
CA PRO A 92 -9.41 1.81 -2.63
C PRO A 92 -10.63 0.91 -2.34
N ASP A 93 -10.68 -0.28 -2.91
CA ASP A 93 -11.73 -1.30 -2.69
C ASP A 93 -11.24 -2.52 -1.91
N THR A 94 -10.11 -2.40 -1.24
CA THR A 94 -9.54 -3.44 -0.38
C THR A 94 -9.83 -3.12 1.08
N GLU A 95 -10.25 -4.11 1.85
CA GLU A 95 -10.36 -4.03 3.32
C GLU A 95 -9.14 -4.67 3.96
N LEU A 96 -8.50 -3.94 4.87
CA LEU A 96 -7.28 -4.39 5.54
C LEU A 96 -7.63 -5.15 6.82
N ASP A 97 -7.25 -6.43 6.91
CA ASP A 97 -7.31 -7.18 8.15
C ASP A 97 -6.17 -6.75 9.08
N ILE A 98 -6.50 -6.47 10.35
CA ILE A 98 -5.49 -6.08 11.35
C ILE A 98 -4.40 -7.16 11.53
N ASN A 99 -4.73 -8.42 11.33
CA ASN A 99 -3.74 -9.49 11.39
C ASN A 99 -2.73 -9.39 10.25
N ALA A 100 -3.12 -8.92 9.05
CA ALA A 100 -2.19 -8.70 7.95
C ALA A 100 -1.12 -7.67 8.31
N VAL A 101 -1.50 -6.58 9.00
CA VAL A 101 -0.55 -5.59 9.51
C VAL A 101 0.39 -6.19 10.55
N ASN A 102 -0.13 -6.99 11.47
CA ASN A 102 0.66 -7.66 12.51
C ASN A 102 1.64 -8.69 11.90
N TYR A 103 1.21 -9.44 10.89
CA TYR A 103 2.09 -10.36 10.15
C TYR A 103 3.21 -9.61 9.44
N PHE A 104 2.88 -8.50 8.78
CA PHE A 104 3.87 -7.65 8.14
C PHE A 104 4.92 -7.17 9.15
N TYR A 105 4.50 -6.62 10.28
CA TYR A 105 5.43 -6.18 11.33
C TYR A 105 6.28 -7.33 11.88
N SER A 106 5.70 -8.49 12.10
CA SER A 106 6.45 -9.68 12.51
C SER A 106 7.50 -10.09 11.47
N PHE A 107 7.17 -10.01 10.19
CA PHE A 107 8.09 -10.34 9.12
C PHE A 107 9.27 -9.37 9.05
N VAL A 108 9.01 -8.05 9.01
CA VAL A 108 10.07 -7.04 8.87
C VAL A 108 10.97 -6.94 10.10
N SER A 109 10.50 -7.38 11.27
CA SER A 109 11.34 -7.48 12.47
C SER A 109 12.43 -8.55 12.35
N GLN A 110 12.17 -9.60 11.54
CA GLN A 110 13.07 -10.74 11.35
C GLN A 110 13.84 -10.68 10.04
N ARG A 111 13.30 -9.99 9.01
CA ARG A 111 13.88 -9.90 7.68
C ARG A 111 13.84 -8.48 7.14
N LYS A 112 15.00 -8.00 6.66
CA LYS A 112 15.17 -6.67 6.06
C LYS A 112 15.66 -6.73 4.61
N ASP A 113 15.82 -7.93 4.09
CA ASP A 113 16.41 -8.20 2.77
C ASP A 113 15.39 -8.25 1.61
N PHE A 114 14.13 -7.96 1.88
CA PHE A 114 13.08 -7.93 0.86
C PHE A 114 12.94 -6.53 0.19
N TRP A 115 12.47 -6.54 -1.03
CA TRP A 115 12.07 -5.34 -1.79
C TRP A 115 10.57 -5.12 -1.71
N LEU A 116 9.82 -6.17 -2.04
CA LEU A 116 8.38 -6.18 -2.12
C LEU A 116 7.82 -7.38 -1.35
N LEU A 117 6.64 -7.20 -0.77
CA LEU A 117 5.87 -8.26 -0.12
C LEU A 117 4.39 -8.05 -0.44
N GLY A 118 3.67 -9.12 -0.72
CA GLY A 118 2.24 -9.06 -0.98
C GLY A 118 1.50 -10.28 -0.42
N PRO A 119 0.19 -10.18 -0.23
CA PRO A 119 -0.61 -11.30 0.20
C PRO A 119 -0.69 -12.36 -0.91
N ALA A 120 -0.70 -13.62 -0.51
CA ALA A 120 -1.05 -14.71 -1.40
C ALA A 120 -2.54 -14.66 -1.75
N ASN A 121 -2.90 -15.13 -2.95
CA ASN A 121 -4.30 -15.29 -3.32
C ASN A 121 -4.65 -16.77 -3.50
N ASP A 122 -5.94 -17.12 -3.37
CA ASP A 122 -6.46 -18.48 -3.47
C ASP A 122 -6.22 -19.18 -4.82
N GLN A 123 -5.76 -18.44 -5.84
CA GLN A 123 -5.45 -19.01 -7.16
C GLN A 123 -4.04 -19.62 -7.21
N GLN A 124 -3.19 -19.36 -6.25
CA GLN A 124 -1.92 -20.06 -6.07
C GLN A 124 -2.22 -21.39 -5.38
N LYS A 125 -2.71 -22.34 -6.15
CA LYS A 125 -3.03 -23.70 -5.69
C LYS A 125 -1.73 -24.36 -5.24
N ASP A 126 -1.70 -24.73 -3.97
CA ASP A 126 -0.73 -25.63 -3.33
C ASP A 126 0.18 -25.02 -2.25
N PHE A 127 -0.41 -24.20 -1.37
CA PHE A 127 0.29 -23.77 -0.15
C PHE A 127 0.58 -24.96 0.81
N SER A 128 -0.13 -26.09 0.67
CA SER A 128 0.03 -27.24 1.56
C SER A 128 1.42 -27.90 1.46
N SER A 129 2.16 -27.65 0.39
CA SER A 129 3.51 -28.17 0.16
C SER A 129 4.63 -27.28 0.70
N TYR A 130 4.34 -26.01 1.05
CA TYR A 130 5.36 -25.08 1.54
C TYR A 130 5.51 -25.18 3.07
N ARG A 131 6.74 -25.43 3.52
CA ARG A 131 7.10 -25.49 4.95
C ARG A 131 7.28 -24.10 5.58
N SER A 132 7.16 -23.01 4.80
CA SER A 132 7.28 -21.63 5.27
C SER A 132 6.03 -20.84 4.89
N ASP A 133 5.60 -19.95 5.77
CA ASP A 133 4.49 -19.03 5.54
C ASP A 133 4.80 -17.97 4.46
N ILE A 134 6.01 -17.97 3.91
CA ILE A 134 6.52 -16.98 2.95
C ILE A 134 7.21 -17.72 1.80
N ILE A 135 6.81 -17.37 0.59
CA ILE A 135 7.35 -17.92 -0.65
C ILE A 135 7.84 -16.81 -1.57
N GLU A 136 8.93 -17.06 -2.26
CA GLU A 136 9.38 -16.18 -3.35
C GLU A 136 8.51 -16.42 -4.59
N VAL A 137 8.03 -15.33 -5.20
CA VAL A 137 7.17 -15.34 -6.37
C VAL A 137 7.70 -14.41 -7.45
N LYS A 138 7.32 -14.66 -8.70
CA LYS A 138 7.76 -13.81 -9.83
C LYS A 138 6.99 -12.49 -9.88
N ASN A 139 5.73 -12.49 -9.47
CA ASN A 139 4.87 -11.31 -9.52
C ASN A 139 3.97 -11.27 -8.30
N LEU A 140 3.66 -10.08 -7.83
CA LEU A 140 2.66 -9.79 -6.82
C LEU A 140 1.37 -9.32 -7.49
N LYS A 141 0.28 -9.28 -6.72
CA LYS A 141 -0.99 -8.69 -7.16
C LYS A 141 -1.04 -7.24 -6.71
N GLY A 142 -1.45 -6.35 -7.63
CA GLY A 142 -1.43 -4.90 -7.44
C GLY A 142 -2.38 -4.35 -6.37
N PHE A 143 -3.31 -5.17 -5.83
CA PHE A 143 -4.29 -4.67 -4.87
C PHE A 143 -3.71 -4.34 -3.48
N ALA A 144 -2.58 -4.97 -3.11
CA ALA A 144 -1.87 -4.72 -1.85
C ALA A 144 -0.39 -5.10 -2.01
N ILE A 145 0.50 -4.10 -2.04
CA ILE A 145 1.94 -4.29 -2.18
C ILE A 145 2.65 -3.53 -1.07
N PHE A 146 3.37 -4.25 -0.21
CA PHE A 146 4.31 -3.67 0.73
C PHE A 146 5.65 -3.43 0.06
N LEU A 147 6.18 -2.21 0.20
CA LEU A 147 7.48 -1.80 -0.31
C LEU A 147 8.43 -1.52 0.85
N ASN A 148 9.65 -2.02 0.74
CA ASN A 148 10.78 -1.57 1.54
C ASN A 148 11.41 -0.36 0.85
N LEU A 149 11.03 0.86 1.24
CA LEU A 149 11.45 2.09 0.57
C LEU A 149 12.97 2.34 0.63
N GLU A 150 13.67 1.75 1.61
CA GLU A 150 15.14 1.84 1.71
C GLU A 150 15.87 1.12 0.56
N LYS A 151 15.16 0.29 -0.21
CA LYS A 151 15.72 -0.42 -1.37
C LYS A 151 15.62 0.37 -2.68
N PHE A 152 14.79 1.40 -2.74
CA PHE A 152 14.50 2.15 -3.95
C PHE A 152 15.25 3.49 -3.98
N GLU A 153 15.76 3.88 -5.14
CA GLU A 153 16.45 5.16 -5.38
C GLU A 153 15.46 6.26 -5.85
N ASN A 154 14.31 6.40 -5.15
CA ASN A 154 13.24 7.37 -5.44
C ASN A 154 12.42 7.13 -6.74
N THR A 155 12.59 6.00 -7.40
CA THR A 155 11.74 5.59 -8.52
C THR A 155 11.08 4.27 -8.17
N TYR A 156 9.77 4.21 -8.23
CA TYR A 156 9.00 3.02 -7.84
C TYR A 156 8.32 2.41 -9.07
N PHE A 157 7.18 2.98 -9.48
CA PHE A 157 6.46 2.50 -10.66
C PHE A 157 6.95 3.20 -11.92
N ASP A 158 7.04 2.49 -13.05
CA ASP A 158 7.27 3.10 -14.37
C ASP A 158 5.99 3.84 -14.82
N GLU A 159 6.07 5.16 -14.94
CA GLU A 159 4.95 6.04 -15.28
C GLU A 159 4.49 5.91 -16.74
N ASN A 160 5.22 5.18 -17.60
CA ASN A 160 4.75 4.80 -18.91
C ASN A 160 3.55 3.85 -18.86
N TYR A 161 3.36 3.14 -17.75
CA TYR A 161 2.16 2.35 -17.51
C TYR A 161 1.05 3.24 -16.93
N PHE A 162 0.04 3.54 -17.74
CA PHE A 162 -1.09 4.34 -17.28
C PHE A 162 -2.01 3.55 -16.33
N LEU A 163 -2.28 2.30 -16.69
CA LEU A 163 -3.11 1.36 -15.91
C LEU A 163 -2.82 -0.07 -16.37
N TYR A 164 -2.68 -0.99 -15.41
CA TYR A 164 -2.31 -2.39 -15.58
C TYR A 164 -0.86 -2.63 -16.01
N PHE A 165 -0.30 -3.72 -15.53
CA PHE A 165 1.07 -4.21 -15.70
C PHE A 165 2.15 -3.44 -14.94
N GLU A 166 1.85 -2.30 -14.32
CA GLU A 166 2.79 -1.54 -13.51
C GLU A 166 3.30 -2.36 -12.30
N GLU A 167 2.46 -3.22 -11.72
CA GLU A 167 2.85 -4.11 -10.63
C GLU A 167 3.76 -5.25 -11.10
N ILE A 168 3.58 -5.71 -12.35
CA ILE A 168 4.41 -6.75 -12.95
C ILE A 168 5.79 -6.20 -13.27
N ASP A 169 5.85 -4.96 -13.76
CA ASP A 169 7.10 -4.28 -14.04
C ASP A 169 7.87 -3.97 -12.76
N LEU A 170 7.18 -3.50 -11.71
CA LEU A 170 7.76 -3.27 -10.39
C LEU A 170 8.42 -4.53 -9.78
N CYS A 171 7.95 -5.73 -10.15
CA CYS A 171 8.50 -7.00 -9.68
C CYS A 171 9.72 -7.50 -10.47
N ARG A 172 10.20 -6.77 -11.47
CA ARG A 172 11.37 -7.15 -12.31
C ARG A 172 12.66 -6.55 -11.82
#